data_4617c3e9843eb3de503e1e9817fbaddb
#
_entry.id   4617c3e9843eb3de503e1e9817fbaddb
#
_cell.length_a   1.000
_cell.length_b   1.000
_cell.length_c   1.000
_cell.angle_alpha   90.00
_cell.angle_beta   90.00
_cell.angle_gamma   90.00
#
_symmetry.space_group_name_H-M   'P 1'
#
loop_
_entity.id
_entity.type
_entity.pdbx_description
1 polymer ?
#
loop_
_entity_poly.entity_id
_entity_poly.type
_entity_poly.pdbx_seq_one_letter_code
_entity_poly.pdbx_strand_id
1 'polypeptide(L)'
;MQTINELKHYTFQAMLENSIKRFGERPALSFVSGEPISYNEAGEQIKQLQQRLYCLGVNPGDKIAIYSHSVPHWGIAYFAIVTMGAIAVPLLPDFTDKEVKACLEHSETTMIIVSEKLMSRVPDTVSVLIDIQDFSVKKGTEIRNGNPPPHTCKEDDTASVIYTSGTTGRSKGVELSHKNLVCNAIAGQSCQRINEYDRALSILPLSHVYEFTIGFLMFFLNGACVYYLEG
;
A
#
# COMPACT_ATOMS: atom_id res chain seq x y z
N MET A 1 31.35 3.82 4.31
CA MET A 1 30.29 4.66 3.77
C MET A 1 29.29 3.70 3.10
N GLN A 2 28.19 3.33 3.76
CA GLN A 2 27.12 2.60 3.07
C GLN A 2 26.48 3.59 2.10
N THR A 3 26.55 3.29 0.81
CA THR A 3 25.94 4.03 -0.27
C THR A 3 24.44 4.17 0.03
N ILE A 4 23.94 5.40 0.09
CA ILE A 4 22.53 5.70 0.02
C ILE A 4 21.98 4.87 -1.14
N ASN A 5 20.87 4.15 -0.92
CA ASN A 5 20.25 3.30 -1.92
C ASN A 5 19.95 4.11 -3.19
N GLU A 6 20.85 4.07 -4.15
CA GLU A 6 20.62 4.65 -5.47
C GLU A 6 19.68 3.72 -6.24
N LEU A 7 18.39 4.02 -6.16
CA LEU A 7 17.44 3.42 -7.08
C LEU A 7 17.70 3.98 -8.48
N LYS A 8 17.69 3.11 -9.47
CA LYS A 8 17.82 3.52 -10.88
C LYS A 8 16.64 4.39 -11.34
N HIS A 9 15.46 4.14 -10.78
CA HIS A 9 14.22 4.86 -11.01
C HIS A 9 13.47 5.03 -9.68
N TYR A 10 12.86 6.18 -9.48
CA TYR A 10 12.10 6.50 -8.26
C TYR A 10 10.65 6.01 -8.39
N THR A 11 10.49 4.70 -8.60
CA THR A 11 9.19 4.03 -8.68
C THR A 11 9.06 2.98 -7.58
N PHE A 12 7.82 2.68 -7.15
CA PHE A 12 7.56 1.58 -6.22
C PHE A 12 7.99 0.23 -6.78
N GLN A 13 7.91 0.04 -8.10
CA GLN A 13 8.38 -1.17 -8.77
C GLN A 13 9.89 -1.34 -8.57
N ALA A 14 10.69 -0.31 -8.87
CA ALA A 14 12.14 -0.37 -8.67
C ALA A 14 12.52 -0.52 -7.19
N MET A 15 11.78 0.14 -6.28
CA MET A 15 11.96 0.01 -4.84
C MET A 15 11.71 -1.43 -4.36
N LEU A 16 10.60 -2.04 -4.75
CA LEU A 16 10.24 -3.42 -4.38
C LEU A 16 11.27 -4.42 -4.91
N GLU A 17 11.59 -4.35 -6.19
CA GLU A 17 12.58 -5.23 -6.83
C GLU A 17 13.95 -5.14 -6.16
N ASN A 18 14.42 -3.91 -5.87
CA ASN A 18 15.69 -3.70 -5.18
C ASN A 18 15.66 -4.25 -3.75
N SER A 19 14.57 -4.04 -3.01
CA SER A 19 14.45 -4.51 -1.63
C SER A 19 14.40 -6.05 -1.55
N ILE A 20 13.63 -6.71 -2.41
CA ILE A 20 13.58 -8.18 -2.50
C ILE A 20 14.95 -8.74 -2.87
N LYS A 21 15.62 -8.17 -3.89
CA LYS A 21 16.94 -8.62 -4.34
C LYS A 21 17.99 -8.55 -3.23
N ARG A 22 17.95 -7.51 -2.39
CA ARG A 22 18.95 -7.27 -1.35
C ARG A 22 18.66 -8.00 -0.05
N PHE A 23 17.39 -8.13 0.30
CA PHE A 23 16.98 -8.53 1.63
C PHE A 23 16.06 -9.77 1.66
N GLY A 24 15.89 -10.48 0.56
CA GLY A 24 14.90 -11.53 0.31
C GLY A 24 14.51 -12.39 1.51
N GLU A 25 15.48 -13.01 2.18
CA GLU A 25 15.25 -13.91 3.33
C GLU A 25 15.03 -13.19 4.66
N ARG A 26 15.18 -11.86 4.68
CA ARG A 26 15.02 -11.11 5.94
C ARG A 26 13.56 -10.84 6.26
N PRO A 27 13.20 -10.72 7.55
CA PRO A 27 11.88 -10.26 7.96
C PRO A 27 11.58 -8.86 7.40
N ALA A 28 10.42 -8.68 6.79
CA ALA A 28 9.94 -7.41 6.26
C ALA A 28 8.78 -6.84 7.08
N LEU A 29 7.78 -7.67 7.36
CA LEU A 29 6.51 -7.26 7.98
C LEU A 29 6.09 -8.31 9.01
N SER A 30 5.62 -7.88 10.18
CA SER A 30 5.13 -8.80 11.21
C SER A 30 4.09 -8.15 12.12
N PHE A 31 3.24 -8.95 12.74
CA PHE A 31 2.66 -8.57 14.02
C PHE A 31 3.71 -8.72 15.12
N VAL A 32 3.53 -8.01 16.25
CA VAL A 32 4.50 -8.08 17.37
C VAL A 32 4.63 -9.50 17.91
N SER A 33 3.55 -10.26 17.99
CA SER A 33 3.51 -11.66 18.44
C SER A 33 3.39 -12.67 17.31
N GLY A 34 3.46 -12.23 16.04
CA GLY A 34 3.29 -13.08 14.86
C GLY A 34 4.61 -13.57 14.25
N GLU A 35 4.50 -14.54 13.36
CA GLU A 35 5.62 -14.93 12.50
C GLU A 35 5.86 -13.88 11.41
N PRO A 36 7.10 -13.46 11.21
CA PRO A 36 7.42 -12.44 10.22
C PRO A 36 7.24 -12.95 8.78
N ILE A 37 6.68 -12.10 7.94
CA ILE A 37 6.69 -12.25 6.48
C ILE A 37 8.04 -11.73 5.97
N SER A 38 8.80 -12.55 5.26
CA SER A 38 10.06 -12.15 4.63
C SER A 38 9.82 -11.25 3.41
N TYR A 39 10.87 -10.58 2.91
CA TYR A 39 10.80 -9.79 1.67
C TYR A 39 10.42 -10.65 0.46
N ASN A 40 10.92 -11.90 0.37
CA ASN A 40 10.55 -12.84 -0.69
C ASN A 40 9.08 -13.23 -0.60
N GLU A 41 8.60 -13.61 0.58
CA GLU A 41 7.18 -13.96 0.78
C GLU A 41 6.26 -12.78 0.51
N ALA A 42 6.63 -11.57 0.94
CA ALA A 42 5.89 -10.36 0.60
C ALA A 42 5.82 -10.15 -0.91
N GLY A 43 6.94 -10.35 -1.62
CA GLY A 43 6.99 -10.28 -3.08
C GLY A 43 6.07 -11.29 -3.77
N GLU A 44 6.01 -12.53 -3.28
CA GLU A 44 5.10 -13.55 -3.82
C GLU A 44 3.62 -13.23 -3.53
N GLN A 45 3.30 -12.76 -2.31
CA GLN A 45 1.93 -12.35 -1.97
C GLN A 45 1.49 -11.13 -2.80
N ILE A 46 2.40 -10.19 -3.09
CA ILE A 46 2.14 -9.06 -3.98
C ILE A 46 1.74 -9.57 -5.37
N LYS A 47 2.51 -10.49 -5.96
CA LYS A 47 2.20 -11.07 -7.29
C LYS A 47 0.87 -11.81 -7.30
N GLN A 48 0.58 -12.60 -6.26
CA GLN A 48 -0.70 -13.31 -6.13
C GLN A 48 -1.88 -12.33 -6.06
N LEU A 49 -1.74 -11.24 -5.31
CA LEU A 49 -2.77 -10.21 -5.24
C LEU A 49 -2.92 -9.46 -6.57
N GLN A 50 -1.82 -9.14 -7.27
CA GLN A 50 -1.88 -8.55 -8.62
C GLN A 50 -2.64 -9.43 -9.60
N GLN A 51 -2.40 -10.75 -9.58
CA GLN A 51 -3.14 -11.71 -10.40
C GLN A 51 -4.64 -11.66 -10.07
N ARG A 52 -5.01 -11.66 -8.79
CA ARG A 52 -6.41 -11.57 -8.35
C ARG A 52 -7.06 -10.26 -8.78
N LEU A 53 -6.39 -9.14 -8.57
CA LEU A 53 -6.87 -7.84 -9.02
C LEU A 53 -7.08 -7.79 -10.54
N TYR A 54 -6.16 -8.36 -11.30
CA TYR A 54 -6.29 -8.49 -12.75
C TYR A 54 -7.51 -9.35 -13.13
N CYS A 55 -7.71 -10.50 -12.49
CA CYS A 55 -8.89 -11.34 -12.72
C CYS A 55 -10.21 -10.62 -12.39
N LEU A 56 -10.20 -9.72 -11.40
CA LEU A 56 -11.34 -8.86 -11.05
C LEU A 56 -11.51 -7.65 -12.00
N GLY A 57 -10.67 -7.51 -13.01
CA GLY A 57 -10.83 -6.50 -14.06
C GLY A 57 -9.98 -5.25 -13.94
N VAL A 58 -9.07 -5.19 -12.95
CA VAL A 58 -8.20 -4.02 -12.74
C VAL A 58 -7.24 -3.79 -13.90
N ASN A 59 -7.10 -2.55 -14.33
CA ASN A 59 -6.17 -2.07 -15.33
C ASN A 59 -5.28 -0.97 -14.75
N PRO A 60 -4.13 -0.66 -15.39
CA PRO A 60 -3.37 0.53 -15.04
C PRO A 60 -4.24 1.80 -15.09
N GLY A 61 -4.11 2.65 -14.07
CA GLY A 61 -4.89 3.88 -13.89
C GLY A 61 -6.18 3.70 -13.06
N ASP A 62 -6.65 2.46 -12.86
CA ASP A 62 -7.82 2.22 -12.00
C ASP A 62 -7.47 2.53 -10.53
N LYS A 63 -8.46 3.05 -9.80
CA LYS A 63 -8.31 3.40 -8.38
C LYS A 63 -8.86 2.30 -7.48
N ILE A 64 -8.08 1.92 -6.46
CA ILE A 64 -8.46 0.89 -5.48
C ILE A 64 -8.29 1.47 -4.08
N ALA A 65 -9.35 1.45 -3.28
CA ALA A 65 -9.28 1.90 -1.90
C ALA A 65 -8.66 0.83 -0.98
N ILE A 66 -7.89 1.28 0.02
CA ILE A 66 -7.46 0.47 1.15
C ILE A 66 -8.07 1.07 2.41
N TYR A 67 -9.00 0.35 3.04
CA TYR A 67 -9.71 0.78 4.23
C TYR A 67 -9.47 -0.20 5.38
N SER A 68 -8.39 0.00 6.11
CA SER A 68 -7.94 -0.93 7.15
C SER A 68 -7.09 -0.24 8.20
N HIS A 69 -7.08 -0.80 9.40
CA HIS A 69 -6.03 -0.52 10.39
C HIS A 69 -4.68 -0.98 9.85
N SER A 70 -3.60 -0.55 10.50
CA SER A 70 -2.25 -0.94 10.14
C SER A 70 -2.01 -2.42 10.44
N VAL A 71 -1.79 -3.21 9.39
CA VAL A 71 -1.52 -4.66 9.45
C VAL A 71 -0.43 -4.99 8.43
N PRO A 72 0.30 -6.12 8.57
CA PRO A 72 1.33 -6.53 7.60
C PRO A 72 0.84 -6.52 6.15
N HIS A 73 -0.36 -7.03 5.90
CA HIS A 73 -0.96 -7.11 4.57
C HIS A 73 -1.31 -5.74 3.95
N TRP A 74 -1.34 -4.67 4.74
CA TRP A 74 -1.60 -3.32 4.21
C TRP A 74 -0.50 -2.88 3.22
N GLY A 75 0.77 -3.09 3.58
CA GLY A 75 1.90 -2.80 2.69
C GLY A 75 1.90 -3.67 1.44
N ILE A 76 1.55 -4.96 1.57
CA ILE A 76 1.41 -5.91 0.46
C ILE A 76 0.33 -5.43 -0.50
N ALA A 77 -0.86 -5.04 0.02
CA ALA A 77 -1.95 -4.51 -0.78
C ALA A 77 -1.53 -3.23 -1.53
N TYR A 78 -0.87 -2.31 -0.84
CA TYR A 78 -0.41 -1.07 -1.44
C TYR A 78 0.58 -1.33 -2.60
N PHE A 79 1.63 -2.13 -2.36
CA PHE A 79 2.58 -2.49 -3.40
C PHE A 79 1.92 -3.20 -4.57
N ALA A 80 1.00 -4.14 -4.32
CA ALA A 80 0.29 -4.85 -5.38
C ALA A 80 -0.48 -3.89 -6.30
N ILE A 81 -1.15 -2.91 -5.73
CA ILE A 81 -1.91 -1.89 -6.47
C ILE A 81 -0.96 -1.03 -7.32
N VAL A 82 0.02 -0.37 -6.67
CA VAL A 82 0.81 0.65 -7.35
C VAL A 82 1.83 0.08 -8.35
N THR A 83 2.32 -1.14 -8.12
CA THR A 83 3.32 -1.75 -9.03
C THR A 83 2.70 -2.40 -10.27
N MET A 84 1.37 -2.57 -10.31
CA MET A 84 0.66 -2.94 -11.53
C MET A 84 0.14 -1.71 -12.32
N GLY A 85 0.46 -0.49 -11.87
CA GLY A 85 0.05 0.76 -12.49
C GLY A 85 -1.32 1.26 -12.07
N ALA A 86 -1.99 0.61 -11.10
CA ALA A 86 -3.20 1.11 -10.48
C ALA A 86 -2.87 2.15 -9.39
N ILE A 87 -3.88 2.89 -8.95
CA ILE A 87 -3.73 4.01 -8.01
C ILE A 87 -4.33 3.61 -6.66
N ALA A 88 -3.52 3.68 -5.61
CA ALA A 88 -4.00 3.41 -4.26
C ALA A 88 -4.76 4.61 -3.68
N VAL A 89 -5.89 4.34 -3.02
CA VAL A 89 -6.69 5.33 -2.29
C VAL A 89 -6.79 4.93 -0.83
N PRO A 90 -5.77 5.24 0.00
CA PRO A 90 -5.79 4.94 1.43
C PRO A 90 -6.86 5.75 2.15
N LEU A 91 -7.71 5.07 2.93
CA LEU A 91 -8.73 5.68 3.77
C LEU A 91 -8.37 5.50 5.25
N LEU A 92 -8.52 6.56 6.04
CA LEU A 92 -8.28 6.48 7.48
C LEU A 92 -9.34 5.58 8.15
N PRO A 93 -8.94 4.63 9.02
CA PRO A 93 -9.89 3.77 9.75
C PRO A 93 -10.93 4.55 10.55
N ASP A 94 -10.54 5.73 11.03
CA ASP A 94 -11.38 6.60 11.85
C ASP A 94 -12.34 7.49 11.05
N PHE A 95 -12.29 7.45 9.72
CA PHE A 95 -13.27 8.18 8.91
C PHE A 95 -14.69 7.72 9.21
N THR A 96 -15.61 8.67 9.33
CA THR A 96 -17.03 8.37 9.43
C THR A 96 -17.55 7.74 8.13
N ASP A 97 -18.69 7.04 8.19
CA ASP A 97 -19.30 6.42 7.00
C ASP A 97 -19.58 7.44 5.90
N LYS A 98 -19.92 8.68 6.27
CA LYS A 98 -20.10 9.80 5.33
C LYS A 98 -18.80 10.20 4.64
N GLU A 99 -17.69 10.23 5.37
CA GLU A 99 -16.37 10.55 4.82
C GLU A 99 -15.88 9.44 3.91
N VAL A 100 -16.02 8.17 4.32
CA VAL A 100 -15.70 7.01 3.47
C VAL A 100 -16.47 7.09 2.16
N LYS A 101 -17.80 7.28 2.22
CA LYS A 101 -18.65 7.41 1.03
C LYS A 101 -18.21 8.58 0.15
N ALA A 102 -17.97 9.75 0.74
CA ALA A 102 -17.53 10.94 -0.01
C ALA A 102 -16.18 10.75 -0.69
N CYS A 103 -15.22 10.08 -0.03
CA CYS A 103 -13.91 9.78 -0.61
C CYS A 103 -14.02 8.80 -1.78
N LEU A 104 -14.83 7.74 -1.65
CA LEU A 104 -15.05 6.75 -2.71
C LEU A 104 -15.76 7.38 -3.92
N GLU A 105 -16.79 8.20 -3.68
CA GLU A 105 -17.51 8.93 -4.75
C GLU A 105 -16.56 9.92 -5.46
N HIS A 106 -15.81 10.73 -4.72
CA HIS A 106 -14.89 11.70 -5.29
C HIS A 106 -13.74 11.06 -6.06
N SER A 107 -13.20 9.94 -5.58
CA SER A 107 -12.16 9.19 -6.28
C SER A 107 -12.72 8.29 -7.39
N GLU A 108 -14.03 8.15 -7.51
CA GLU A 108 -14.68 7.21 -8.43
C GLU A 108 -14.26 5.75 -8.21
N THR A 109 -13.93 5.43 -6.95
CA THR A 109 -13.42 4.10 -6.58
C THR A 109 -14.58 3.16 -6.29
N THR A 110 -14.63 2.03 -6.99
CA THR A 110 -15.66 0.98 -6.84
C THR A 110 -15.12 -0.33 -6.32
N MET A 111 -13.81 -0.42 -6.10
CA MET A 111 -13.11 -1.59 -5.54
C MET A 111 -12.41 -1.21 -4.25
N ILE A 112 -12.53 -2.05 -3.22
CA ILE A 112 -11.95 -1.80 -1.91
C ILE A 112 -11.30 -3.06 -1.31
N ILE A 113 -10.12 -2.89 -0.74
CA ILE A 113 -9.47 -3.87 0.14
C ILE A 113 -9.70 -3.38 1.58
N VAL A 114 -10.36 -4.19 2.41
CA VAL A 114 -10.89 -3.73 3.69
C VAL A 114 -10.66 -4.76 4.79
N SER A 115 -10.43 -4.30 6.03
CA SER A 115 -10.41 -5.18 7.20
C SER A 115 -11.83 -5.58 7.62
N GLU A 116 -11.98 -6.79 8.16
CA GLU A 116 -13.27 -7.35 8.59
C GLU A 116 -14.05 -6.39 9.51
N LYS A 117 -13.37 -5.78 10.48
CA LYS A 117 -13.97 -4.82 11.43
C LYS A 117 -14.60 -3.59 10.75
N LEU A 118 -14.13 -3.20 9.56
CA LEU A 118 -14.61 -2.03 8.83
C LEU A 118 -15.54 -2.38 7.67
N MET A 119 -15.74 -3.65 7.38
CA MET A 119 -16.50 -4.15 6.23
C MET A 119 -17.95 -3.65 6.21
N SER A 120 -18.59 -3.60 7.39
CA SER A 120 -19.98 -3.13 7.53
C SER A 120 -20.16 -1.63 7.25
N ARG A 121 -19.07 -0.87 7.18
CA ARG A 121 -19.07 0.59 6.94
C ARG A 121 -18.85 0.93 5.46
N VAL A 122 -18.60 -0.09 4.63
CA VAL A 122 -18.40 0.08 3.20
C VAL A 122 -19.78 0.27 2.53
N PRO A 123 -19.97 1.34 1.72
CA PRO A 123 -21.24 1.58 1.07
C PRO A 123 -21.55 0.53 -0.01
N ASP A 124 -22.85 0.26 -0.25
CA ASP A 124 -23.32 -0.72 -1.23
C ASP A 124 -22.90 -0.40 -2.67
N THR A 125 -22.54 0.85 -2.95
CA THR A 125 -22.03 1.31 -4.26
C THR A 125 -20.70 0.67 -4.64
N VAL A 126 -19.95 0.12 -3.69
CA VAL A 126 -18.74 -0.65 -3.96
C VAL A 126 -19.11 -1.97 -4.63
N SER A 127 -18.53 -2.22 -5.79
CA SER A 127 -18.79 -3.42 -6.60
C SER A 127 -17.89 -4.61 -6.26
N VAL A 128 -16.67 -4.33 -5.80
CA VAL A 128 -15.67 -5.36 -5.42
C VAL A 128 -15.15 -5.10 -4.02
N LEU A 129 -15.22 -6.13 -3.17
CA LEU A 129 -14.76 -6.08 -1.78
C LEU A 129 -13.84 -7.26 -1.52
N ILE A 130 -12.63 -6.96 -1.06
CA ILE A 130 -11.55 -7.92 -0.77
C ILE A 130 -11.16 -7.79 0.70
N ASP A 131 -11.05 -8.92 1.40
CA ASP A 131 -10.55 -8.94 2.76
C ASP A 131 -9.03 -8.71 2.78
N ILE A 132 -8.55 -7.82 3.63
CA ILE A 132 -7.12 -7.52 3.71
C ILE A 132 -6.31 -8.64 4.37
N GLN A 133 -6.93 -9.50 5.16
CA GLN A 133 -6.22 -10.53 5.93
C GLN A 133 -5.71 -11.68 5.06
N ASP A 134 -6.51 -12.10 4.08
CA ASP A 134 -6.23 -13.27 3.23
C ASP A 134 -6.42 -12.97 1.73
N PHE A 135 -6.76 -11.72 1.43
CA PHE A 135 -7.11 -11.25 0.09
C PHE A 135 -8.25 -12.03 -0.58
N SER A 136 -9.12 -12.68 0.20
CA SER A 136 -10.31 -13.34 -0.31
C SER A 136 -11.34 -12.33 -0.81
N VAL A 137 -12.00 -12.67 -1.92
CA VAL A 137 -13.06 -11.84 -2.52
C VAL A 137 -14.37 -12.08 -1.75
N LYS A 138 -14.87 -11.05 -1.07
CA LYS A 138 -16.14 -11.09 -0.33
C LYS A 138 -17.32 -10.62 -1.19
N LYS A 139 -17.08 -9.74 -2.18
CA LYS A 139 -18.04 -9.28 -3.17
C LYS A 139 -17.33 -9.03 -4.49
N GLY A 140 -17.96 -9.35 -5.60
CA GLY A 140 -17.40 -9.20 -6.94
C GLY A 140 -17.26 -10.53 -7.67
N THR A 141 -16.99 -10.44 -8.97
CA THR A 141 -16.84 -11.62 -9.84
C THR A 141 -15.59 -11.45 -10.69
N GLU A 142 -14.81 -12.49 -10.81
CA GLU A 142 -13.68 -12.53 -11.75
C GLU A 142 -14.23 -12.52 -13.19
N ILE A 143 -13.68 -11.61 -14.00
CA ILE A 143 -14.08 -11.41 -15.40
C ILE A 143 -12.96 -11.77 -16.38
N ARG A 144 -11.79 -12.13 -15.85
CA ARG A 144 -10.59 -12.53 -16.61
C ARG A 144 -9.92 -13.72 -15.95
N ASN A 145 -9.04 -14.37 -16.71
CA ASN A 145 -8.16 -15.44 -16.22
C ASN A 145 -6.71 -15.12 -16.58
N GLY A 146 -5.77 -15.65 -15.83
CA GLY A 146 -4.33 -15.53 -16.09
C GLY A 146 -3.65 -14.43 -15.27
N ASN A 147 -2.48 -14.01 -15.75
CA ASN A 147 -1.66 -13.00 -15.09
C ASN A 147 -1.82 -11.63 -15.76
N PRO A 148 -1.61 -10.53 -15.02
CA PRO A 148 -1.58 -9.21 -15.62
C PRO A 148 -0.46 -9.12 -16.67
N PRO A 149 -0.66 -8.39 -17.76
CA PRO A 149 0.41 -8.11 -18.71
C PRO A 149 1.52 -7.30 -18.01
N PRO A 150 2.78 -7.43 -18.46
CA PRO A 150 3.86 -6.62 -17.93
C PRO A 150 3.52 -5.13 -18.03
N HIS A 151 3.68 -4.42 -16.92
CA HIS A 151 3.51 -2.96 -16.85
C HIS A 151 4.80 -2.32 -16.32
N THR A 152 5.17 -1.18 -16.88
CA THR A 152 6.32 -0.40 -16.42
C THR A 152 5.84 0.95 -15.88
N CYS A 153 5.93 1.12 -14.59
CA CYS A 153 5.57 2.37 -13.92
C CYS A 153 6.60 3.46 -14.21
N LYS A 154 6.12 4.67 -14.49
CA LYS A 154 6.95 5.86 -14.62
C LYS A 154 7.00 6.65 -13.31
N GLU A 155 8.04 7.42 -13.13
CA GLU A 155 8.25 8.22 -11.92
C GLU A 155 7.11 9.23 -11.65
N ASP A 156 6.57 9.81 -12.71
CA ASP A 156 5.53 10.83 -12.64
C ASP A 156 4.10 10.26 -12.72
N ASP A 157 3.94 8.93 -12.91
CA ASP A 157 2.62 8.29 -12.82
C ASP A 157 2.06 8.47 -11.41
N THR A 158 0.76 8.74 -11.29
CA THR A 158 0.07 8.83 -10.00
C THR A 158 0.07 7.46 -9.32
N ALA A 159 0.67 7.40 -8.13
CA ALA A 159 0.68 6.18 -7.31
C ALA A 159 -0.45 6.18 -6.28
N SER A 160 -0.81 7.34 -5.76
CA SER A 160 -1.79 7.41 -4.68
C SER A 160 -2.61 8.69 -4.69
N VAL A 161 -3.86 8.59 -4.22
CA VAL A 161 -4.71 9.74 -3.87
C VAL A 161 -4.96 9.70 -2.37
N ILE A 162 -4.35 10.63 -1.63
CA ILE A 162 -4.45 10.68 -0.17
C ILE A 162 -5.41 11.80 0.24
N TYR A 163 -6.40 11.45 1.06
CA TYR A 163 -7.37 12.41 1.55
C TYR A 163 -6.88 13.10 2.83
N THR A 164 -6.92 14.42 2.82
CA THR A 164 -6.60 15.25 3.99
C THR A 164 -7.84 16.01 4.46
N SER A 165 -7.95 16.26 5.77
CA SER A 165 -8.98 17.12 6.33
C SER A 165 -8.77 18.55 5.80
N GLY A 166 -9.58 18.96 4.83
CA GLY A 166 -9.51 20.31 4.30
C GLY A 166 -9.97 21.35 5.32
N THR A 167 -9.32 22.51 5.35
CA THR A 167 -9.71 23.66 6.17
C THR A 167 -11.13 24.17 5.90
N THR A 168 -11.75 23.72 4.79
CA THR A 168 -13.11 24.09 4.34
C THR A 168 -14.16 23.05 4.70
N GLY A 169 -13.83 22.04 5.53
CA GLY A 169 -14.77 20.99 5.97
C GLY A 169 -15.06 19.90 4.92
N ARG A 170 -14.42 19.94 3.74
CA ARG A 170 -14.46 18.88 2.74
C ARG A 170 -13.08 18.26 2.61
N SER A 171 -12.99 16.93 2.65
CA SER A 171 -11.74 16.22 2.39
C SER A 171 -11.26 16.52 0.97
N LYS A 172 -9.96 16.81 0.84
CA LYS A 172 -9.30 17.03 -0.46
C LYS A 172 -8.44 15.83 -0.79
N GLY A 173 -8.60 15.27 -1.98
CA GLY A 173 -7.71 14.24 -2.51
C GLY A 173 -6.43 14.88 -3.06
N VAL A 174 -5.28 14.49 -2.53
CA VAL A 174 -3.97 14.91 -3.01
C VAL A 174 -3.39 13.79 -3.84
N GLU A 175 -3.14 14.03 -5.11
CA GLU A 175 -2.45 13.09 -5.99
C GLU A 175 -0.95 13.14 -5.74
N LEU A 176 -0.35 11.97 -5.51
CA LEU A 176 1.08 11.80 -5.29
C LEU A 176 1.63 10.79 -6.29
N SER A 177 2.69 11.19 -7.00
CA SER A 177 3.36 10.30 -7.94
C SER A 177 4.26 9.29 -7.22
N HIS A 178 4.70 8.26 -7.95
CA HIS A 178 5.73 7.32 -7.48
C HIS A 178 6.95 8.08 -6.95
N LYS A 179 7.44 9.05 -7.70
CA LYS A 179 8.60 9.87 -7.35
C LYS A 179 8.40 10.67 -6.07
N ASN A 180 7.23 11.29 -5.89
CA ASN A 180 6.96 12.08 -4.68
C ASN A 180 7.14 11.24 -3.41
N LEU A 181 6.59 10.02 -3.39
CA LEU A 181 6.61 9.15 -2.21
C LEU A 181 7.98 8.48 -2.02
N VAL A 182 8.56 7.93 -3.09
CA VAL A 182 9.84 7.22 -3.03
C VAL A 182 10.99 8.18 -2.69
N CYS A 183 11.04 9.38 -3.29
CA CYS A 183 12.06 10.37 -2.96
C CYS A 183 11.98 10.81 -1.50
N ASN A 184 10.77 10.98 -0.94
CA ASN A 184 10.61 11.35 0.46
C ASN A 184 11.10 10.24 1.40
N ALA A 185 10.84 8.97 1.08
CA ALA A 185 11.36 7.83 1.84
C ALA A 185 12.89 7.78 1.82
N ILE A 186 13.50 8.05 0.66
CA ILE A 186 14.98 8.13 0.52
C ILE A 186 15.53 9.34 1.27
N ALA A 187 14.91 10.51 1.15
CA ALA A 187 15.33 11.72 1.84
C ALA A 187 15.27 11.60 3.36
N GLY A 188 14.28 10.85 3.89
CA GLY A 188 14.15 10.56 5.32
C GLY A 188 15.41 9.93 5.93
N GLN A 189 16.17 9.16 5.16
CA GLN A 189 17.44 8.56 5.61
C GLN A 189 18.53 9.59 5.91
N SER A 190 18.45 10.79 5.35
CA SER A 190 19.38 11.86 5.67
C SER A 190 19.18 12.38 7.11
N CYS A 191 17.97 12.26 7.63
CA CYS A 191 17.61 12.65 8.99
C CYS A 191 17.82 11.50 9.99
N GLN A 192 17.46 10.30 9.61
CA GLN A 192 17.56 9.09 10.45
C GLN A 192 18.14 7.94 9.61
N ARG A 193 19.32 7.49 9.95
CA ARG A 193 19.93 6.32 9.27
C ARG A 193 19.25 5.05 9.74
N ILE A 194 18.69 4.33 8.79
CA ILE A 194 18.06 3.01 9.00
C ILE A 194 18.92 1.97 8.28
N ASN A 195 19.04 0.80 8.89
CA ASN A 195 19.73 -0.36 8.32
C ASN A 195 18.90 -1.63 8.51
N GLU A 196 19.33 -2.72 7.93
CA GLU A 196 18.64 -4.00 7.90
C GLU A 196 18.51 -4.72 9.27
N TYR A 197 19.11 -4.20 10.33
CA TYR A 197 19.00 -4.72 11.70
C TYR A 197 18.01 -3.93 12.54
N ASP A 198 17.54 -2.79 12.03
CA ASP A 198 16.56 -1.97 12.72
C ASP A 198 15.16 -2.60 12.69
N ARG A 199 14.34 -2.23 13.64
CA ARG A 199 12.96 -2.67 13.79
C ARG A 199 12.10 -1.45 14.05
N ALA A 200 11.06 -1.27 13.24
CA ALA A 200 10.07 -0.22 13.44
C ALA A 200 8.82 -0.79 14.11
N LEU A 201 8.23 -0.06 15.04
CA LEU A 201 6.88 -0.30 15.50
C LEU A 201 5.97 0.74 14.86
N SER A 202 5.06 0.30 14.00
CA SER A 202 4.05 1.15 13.37
C SER A 202 2.90 1.38 14.35
N ILE A 203 2.70 2.63 14.76
CA ILE A 203 1.69 3.02 15.75
C ILE A 203 0.66 4.01 15.19
N LEU A 204 0.99 4.73 14.14
CA LEU A 204 0.04 5.59 13.45
C LEU A 204 -0.63 4.84 12.29
N PRO A 205 -1.78 5.31 11.80
CA PRO A 205 -2.41 4.69 10.63
C PRO A 205 -1.51 4.78 9.39
N LEU A 206 -1.28 3.65 8.70
CA LEU A 206 -0.54 3.60 7.42
C LEU A 206 -1.23 4.41 6.30
N SER A 207 -2.52 4.66 6.41
CA SER A 207 -3.24 5.59 5.53
C SER A 207 -2.86 7.06 5.72
N HIS A 208 -2.11 7.40 6.78
CA HIS A 208 -1.53 8.72 6.97
C HIS A 208 -0.16 8.81 6.29
N VAL A 209 0.03 9.82 5.41
CA VAL A 209 1.24 9.94 4.58
C VAL A 209 2.56 9.93 5.35
N TYR A 210 2.58 10.48 6.57
CA TYR A 210 3.79 10.50 7.41
C TYR A 210 4.19 9.08 7.82
N GLU A 211 3.25 8.31 8.41
CA GLU A 211 3.52 6.92 8.82
C GLU A 211 3.88 6.06 7.62
N PHE A 212 3.13 6.21 6.53
CA PHE A 212 3.40 5.49 5.30
C PHE A 212 4.82 5.75 4.78
N THR A 213 5.25 7.02 4.73
CA THR A 213 6.54 7.37 4.12
C THR A 213 7.71 7.10 5.06
N ILE A 214 7.62 7.54 6.32
CA ILE A 214 8.73 7.49 7.29
C ILE A 214 8.66 6.22 8.14
N GLY A 215 7.47 5.80 8.58
CA GLY A 215 7.29 4.60 9.40
C GLY A 215 7.35 3.29 8.62
N PHE A 216 6.97 3.30 7.35
CA PHE A 216 6.93 2.09 6.53
C PHE A 216 7.93 2.11 5.37
N LEU A 217 7.80 3.00 4.38
CA LEU A 217 8.62 2.95 3.16
C LEU A 217 10.11 3.09 3.45
N MET A 218 10.50 4.00 4.35
CA MET A 218 11.90 4.21 4.71
C MET A 218 12.51 2.95 5.33
N PHE A 219 11.80 2.25 6.20
CA PHE A 219 12.27 1.00 6.81
C PHE A 219 12.31 -0.13 5.79
N PHE A 220 11.26 -0.30 5.00
CA PHE A 220 11.18 -1.32 3.96
C PHE A 220 12.30 -1.18 2.91
N LEU A 221 12.61 0.03 2.47
CA LEU A 221 13.70 0.32 1.54
C LEU A 221 15.09 -0.12 2.07
N ASN A 222 15.26 -0.13 3.40
CA ASN A 222 16.54 -0.41 4.07
C ASN A 222 16.67 -1.83 4.62
N GLY A 223 15.73 -2.71 4.36
CA GLY A 223 15.80 -4.11 4.80
C GLY A 223 15.39 -4.34 6.25
N ALA A 224 14.84 -3.33 6.91
CA ALA A 224 14.34 -3.41 8.27
C ALA A 224 12.95 -4.03 8.33
N CYS A 225 12.59 -4.63 9.47
CA CYS A 225 11.28 -5.19 9.70
C CYS A 225 10.35 -4.16 10.35
N VAL A 226 9.12 -4.04 9.82
CA VAL A 226 8.07 -3.21 10.40
C VAL A 226 7.09 -4.10 11.16
N TYR A 227 6.89 -3.78 12.44
CA TYR A 227 6.00 -4.50 13.35
C TYR A 227 4.71 -3.72 13.55
N TYR A 228 3.61 -4.45 13.64
CA TYR A 228 2.27 -3.92 13.85
C TYR A 228 1.67 -4.46 15.14
N LEU A 229 0.87 -3.65 15.83
CA LEU A 229 0.11 -4.09 16.98
C LEU A 229 -1.10 -4.91 16.52
N GLU A 230 -1.35 -6.01 17.23
CA GLU A 230 -2.60 -6.74 17.10
C GLU A 230 -3.72 -5.94 17.76
N GLY A 231 -4.77 -5.61 17.00
CA GLY A 231 -5.91 -4.78 17.46
C GLY A 231 -7.15 -5.61 17.81
#